data_34ca811898824e5d6cd749d23bec8759
#
_entry.id   34ca811898824e5d6cd749d23bec8759
#
_cell.length_a   1.000
_cell.length_b   1.000
_cell.length_c   1.000
_cell.angle_alpha   90.00
_cell.angle_beta   90.00
_cell.angle_gamma   90.00
#
_symmetry.space_group_name_H-M   'P 1'
#
loop_
_entity.id
_entity.type
_entity.pdbx_description
1 polymer ?
#
loop_
_entity_poly.entity_id
_entity_poly.type
_entity_poly.pdbx_seq_one_letter_code
_entity_poly.pdbx_strand_id
1 'polypeptide(L)'
;MYSKACAERGIPARGENWRVSRNVMVAPSEQEAHDRVFGPQGSNRYFFTYIRDVLHRVNILVILKPRPDMPDDEATPEVILKECVIYGSPKSVLDRLVAFRERVGPFGTLLMTGLDWGGPNEAWERESMRLLAHEVMPKFRQHVMAQAAE
;
A
#
# COMPACT_ATOMS: atom_id res chain seq x y z
N MET A 1 10.06 -16.93 2.45
CA MET A 1 11.48 -16.63 2.77
C MET A 1 11.73 -16.46 4.26
N TYR A 2 11.16 -15.46 4.94
CA TYR A 2 11.40 -15.18 6.36
C TYR A 2 11.12 -16.37 7.29
N SER A 3 9.92 -16.96 7.21
CA SER A 3 9.54 -18.11 8.06
C SER A 3 10.48 -19.30 7.89
N LYS A 4 10.97 -19.55 6.67
CA LYS A 4 11.94 -20.61 6.40
C LYS A 4 13.29 -20.31 7.07
N ALA A 5 13.79 -19.08 6.94
CA ALA A 5 15.04 -18.67 7.59
C ALA A 5 14.96 -18.70 9.12
N CYS A 6 13.79 -18.38 9.70
CA CYS A 6 13.56 -18.54 11.13
C CYS A 6 13.58 -20.01 11.55
N ALA A 7 12.89 -20.88 10.80
CA ALA A 7 12.86 -22.33 11.09
C ALA A 7 14.27 -22.96 11.03
N GLU A 8 15.08 -22.59 10.04
CA GLU A 8 16.46 -23.05 9.90
C GLU A 8 17.36 -22.64 11.09
N ARG A 9 16.98 -21.57 11.81
CA ARG A 9 17.70 -21.07 12.99
C ARG A 9 17.04 -21.43 14.32
N GLY A 10 15.96 -22.19 14.30
CA GLY A 10 15.23 -22.56 15.52
C GLY A 10 14.57 -21.38 16.26
N ILE A 11 14.30 -20.25 15.57
CA ILE A 11 13.66 -19.09 16.17
C ILE A 11 12.22 -18.95 15.63
N PRO A 12 11.26 -18.47 16.46
CA PRO A 12 9.89 -18.28 16.01
C PRO A 12 9.79 -17.15 14.97
N ALA A 13 9.05 -17.40 13.91
CA ALA A 13 8.70 -16.37 12.95
C ALA A 13 7.63 -15.45 13.53
N ARG A 14 7.99 -14.20 13.86
CA ARG A 14 7.12 -13.21 14.49
C ARG A 14 6.75 -12.11 13.52
N GLY A 15 5.60 -12.29 12.83
CA GLY A 15 5.09 -11.30 11.88
C GLY A 15 4.75 -9.96 12.52
N GLU A 16 4.39 -9.93 13.79
CA GLU A 16 4.12 -8.70 14.56
C GLU A 16 5.32 -7.75 14.60
N ASN A 17 6.52 -8.23 14.35
CA ASN A 17 7.73 -7.40 14.25
C ASN A 17 7.97 -6.85 12.84
N TRP A 18 7.18 -7.25 11.85
CA TRP A 18 7.35 -6.77 10.49
C TRP A 18 6.88 -5.34 10.32
N ARG A 19 7.64 -4.62 9.54
CA ARG A 19 7.29 -3.30 9.02
C ARG A 19 7.06 -3.43 7.53
N VAL A 20 5.82 -3.23 7.11
CA VAL A 20 5.44 -3.26 5.69
C VAL A 20 5.16 -1.86 5.20
N SER A 21 5.50 -1.56 3.97
CA SER A 21 5.24 -0.26 3.36
C SER A 21 4.16 -0.37 2.29
N ARG A 22 3.24 0.57 2.27
CA ARG A 22 2.25 0.77 1.20
C ARG A 22 1.89 2.25 1.09
N ASN A 23 1.68 2.69 -0.13
CA ASN A 23 1.03 3.96 -0.36
C ASN A 23 -0.46 3.80 -0.08
N VAL A 24 -1.03 4.74 0.67
CA VAL A 24 -2.46 4.72 1.01
C VAL A 24 -3.05 6.09 0.70
N MET A 25 -4.14 6.15 -0.05
CA MET A 25 -4.89 7.36 -0.36
C MET A 25 -6.35 7.16 0.05
N VAL A 26 -6.77 7.82 1.12
CA VAL A 26 -8.16 7.84 1.57
C VAL A 26 -8.79 9.15 1.12
N ALA A 27 -9.96 9.06 0.50
CA ALA A 27 -10.73 10.25 0.11
C ALA A 27 -12.20 10.07 0.53
N PRO A 28 -13.01 11.13 0.53
CA PRO A 28 -14.42 11.03 0.90
C PRO A 28 -15.23 10.04 0.06
N SER A 29 -14.84 9.82 -1.19
CA SER A 29 -15.50 8.89 -2.11
C SER A 29 -14.51 8.04 -2.91
N GLU A 30 -15.01 6.94 -3.49
CA GLU A 30 -14.23 6.07 -4.39
C GLU A 30 -13.73 6.84 -5.62
N GLN A 31 -14.61 7.65 -6.22
CA GLN A 31 -14.27 8.41 -7.42
C GLN A 31 -13.17 9.43 -7.12
N GLU A 32 -13.29 10.15 -6.02
CA GLU A 32 -12.27 11.13 -5.62
C GLU A 32 -10.93 10.47 -5.32
N ALA A 33 -10.92 9.34 -4.62
CA ALA A 33 -9.70 8.59 -4.38
C ALA A 33 -9.06 8.09 -5.68
N HIS A 34 -9.88 7.59 -6.61
CA HIS A 34 -9.42 7.17 -7.93
C HIS A 34 -8.78 8.36 -8.68
N ASP A 35 -9.44 9.50 -8.73
CA ASP A 35 -8.95 10.67 -9.47
C ASP A 35 -7.65 11.22 -8.87
N ARG A 36 -7.51 11.20 -7.53
CA ARG A 36 -6.28 11.60 -6.83
C ARG A 36 -5.12 10.63 -7.09
N VAL A 37 -5.37 9.34 -7.26
CA VAL A 37 -4.32 8.33 -7.50
C VAL A 37 -3.96 8.22 -8.98
N PHE A 38 -4.96 8.18 -9.87
CA PHE A 38 -4.77 7.89 -11.30
C PHE A 38 -4.82 9.13 -12.18
N GLY A 39 -5.32 10.25 -11.66
CA GLY A 39 -5.41 11.50 -12.41
C GLY A 39 -4.04 12.08 -12.76
N PRO A 40 -3.97 12.94 -13.78
CA PRO A 40 -2.71 13.51 -14.27
C PRO A 40 -2.00 14.41 -13.24
N GLN A 41 -2.72 14.90 -12.25
CA GLN A 41 -2.19 15.72 -11.15
C GLN A 41 -1.77 14.87 -9.93
N GLY A 42 -2.04 13.55 -9.94
CA GLY A 42 -1.80 12.67 -8.79
C GLY A 42 -0.32 12.42 -8.53
N SER A 43 0.14 12.68 -7.31
CA SER A 43 1.51 12.41 -6.86
C SER A 43 1.88 10.93 -6.99
N ASN A 44 0.93 10.03 -6.69
CA ASN A 44 1.12 8.60 -6.87
C ASN A 44 1.36 8.23 -8.33
N ARG A 45 0.56 8.78 -9.27
CA ARG A 45 0.76 8.54 -10.71
C ARG A 45 2.14 9.00 -11.16
N TYR A 46 2.53 10.21 -10.78
CA TYR A 46 3.86 10.73 -11.10
C TYR A 46 4.97 9.83 -10.55
N PHE A 47 4.92 9.51 -9.27
CA PHE A 47 5.92 8.68 -8.60
C PHE A 47 6.06 7.30 -9.23
N PHE A 48 4.95 6.58 -9.43
CA PHE A 48 5.00 5.22 -9.97
C PHE A 48 5.34 5.18 -11.47
N THR A 49 5.03 6.21 -12.23
CA THR A 49 5.51 6.36 -13.61
C THR A 49 7.04 6.53 -13.60
N TYR A 50 7.55 7.45 -12.77
CA TYR A 50 8.98 7.70 -12.66
C TYR A 50 9.76 6.46 -12.18
N ILE A 51 9.35 5.86 -11.07
CA ILE A 51 10.08 4.73 -10.50
C ILE A 51 10.02 3.49 -11.39
N ARG A 52 8.90 3.26 -12.10
CA ARG A 52 8.79 2.22 -13.13
C ARG A 52 9.89 2.36 -14.18
N ASP A 53 10.06 3.55 -14.72
CA ASP A 53 11.04 3.80 -15.78
C ASP A 53 12.48 3.65 -15.26
N VAL A 54 12.75 4.08 -14.03
CA VAL A 54 14.05 3.86 -13.38
C VAL A 54 14.34 2.38 -13.22
N LEU A 55 13.40 1.61 -12.66
CA LEU A 55 13.56 0.18 -12.40
C LEU A 55 13.64 -0.64 -13.69
N HIS A 56 12.91 -0.22 -14.73
CA HIS A 56 13.04 -0.85 -16.06
C HIS A 56 14.44 -0.69 -16.64
N ARG A 57 15.02 0.51 -16.57
CA ARG A 57 16.38 0.78 -17.07
C ARG A 57 17.47 -0.05 -16.39
N VAL A 58 17.27 -0.42 -15.13
CA VAL A 58 18.22 -1.23 -14.37
C VAL A 58 17.83 -2.71 -14.26
N ASN A 59 16.86 -3.15 -15.06
CA ASN A 59 16.38 -4.54 -15.16
C ASN A 59 15.87 -5.15 -13.84
N ILE A 60 15.25 -4.35 -12.98
CA ILE A 60 14.63 -4.80 -11.71
C ILE A 60 13.16 -4.39 -11.59
N LEU A 61 12.48 -4.15 -12.70
CA LEU A 61 11.04 -3.81 -12.72
C LEU A 61 10.17 -4.89 -12.05
N VAL A 62 10.65 -6.12 -11.99
CA VAL A 62 9.97 -7.25 -11.35
C VAL A 62 9.45 -6.97 -9.94
N ILE A 63 10.09 -6.07 -9.19
CA ILE A 63 9.68 -5.71 -7.82
C ILE A 63 8.36 -4.93 -7.74
N LEU A 64 7.93 -4.32 -8.84
CA LEU A 64 6.65 -3.59 -8.93
C LEU A 64 5.55 -4.38 -9.65
N LYS A 65 5.90 -5.51 -10.25
CA LYS A 65 4.93 -6.32 -11.01
C LYS A 65 4.01 -7.09 -10.07
N PRO A 66 2.71 -7.19 -10.38
CA PRO A 66 1.77 -8.06 -9.67
C PRO A 66 2.19 -9.54 -9.68
N ARG A 67 2.84 -9.96 -10.76
CA ARG A 67 3.42 -11.30 -10.95
C ARG A 67 4.82 -11.17 -11.52
N PRO A 68 5.80 -11.94 -11.03
CA PRO A 68 7.19 -11.87 -11.52
C PRO A 68 7.35 -12.19 -13.01
N ASP A 69 6.46 -13.02 -13.56
CA ASP A 69 6.44 -13.48 -14.94
C ASP A 69 5.70 -12.53 -15.91
N MET A 70 5.10 -11.45 -15.40
CA MET A 70 4.44 -10.45 -16.23
C MET A 70 5.45 -9.79 -17.19
N PRO A 71 5.15 -9.67 -18.51
CA PRO A 71 5.97 -8.89 -19.43
C PRO A 71 6.12 -7.42 -18.98
N ASP A 72 7.27 -6.81 -19.30
CA ASP A 72 7.58 -5.44 -18.87
C ASP A 72 6.65 -4.39 -19.50
N ASP A 73 6.19 -4.63 -20.72
CA ASP A 73 5.25 -3.78 -21.45
C ASP A 73 3.83 -3.82 -20.87
N GLU A 74 3.43 -4.95 -20.28
CA GLU A 74 2.16 -5.07 -19.56
C GLU A 74 2.19 -4.39 -18.17
N ALA A 75 3.37 -4.19 -17.59
CA ALA A 75 3.54 -3.49 -16.31
C ALA A 75 3.42 -1.96 -16.50
N THR A 76 2.25 -1.52 -16.93
CA THR A 76 1.94 -0.10 -17.12
C THR A 76 1.84 0.64 -15.77
N PRO A 77 1.97 1.98 -15.74
CA PRO A 77 1.75 2.75 -14.50
C PRO A 77 0.41 2.45 -13.83
N GLU A 78 -0.66 2.25 -14.62
CA GLU A 78 -1.99 1.92 -14.11
C GLU A 78 -2.03 0.56 -13.41
N VAL A 79 -1.37 -0.45 -13.97
CA VAL A 79 -1.27 -1.80 -13.39
C VAL A 79 -0.49 -1.73 -12.07
N ILE A 80 0.62 -1.01 -12.07
CA ILE A 80 1.47 -0.83 -10.87
C ILE A 80 0.72 -0.07 -9.78
N LEU A 81 0.02 1.01 -10.13
CA LEU A 81 -0.78 1.78 -9.18
C LEU A 81 -1.86 0.94 -8.49
N LYS A 82 -2.56 0.10 -9.26
CA LYS A 82 -3.59 -0.81 -8.71
C LYS A 82 -3.00 -1.81 -7.72
N GLU A 83 -1.77 -2.28 -7.94
CA GLU A 83 -1.11 -3.23 -7.04
C GLU A 83 -0.47 -2.54 -5.84
N CYS A 84 0.17 -1.39 -6.04
CA CYS A 84 1.03 -0.76 -5.04
C CYS A 84 0.30 0.24 -4.13
N VAL A 85 -0.86 0.77 -4.54
CA VAL A 85 -1.59 1.79 -3.78
C VAL A 85 -2.90 1.22 -3.25
N ILE A 86 -3.10 1.35 -1.94
CA ILE A 86 -4.40 1.10 -1.31
C ILE A 86 -5.15 2.44 -1.34
N TYR A 87 -6.26 2.52 -2.05
CA TYR A 87 -7.01 3.78 -2.21
C TYR A 87 -8.52 3.53 -2.14
N GLY A 88 -9.29 4.56 -1.85
CA GLY A 88 -10.75 4.50 -1.82
C GLY A 88 -11.36 5.35 -0.72
N SER A 89 -12.66 5.16 -0.52
CA SER A 89 -13.38 5.66 0.65
C SER A 89 -12.85 5.01 1.93
N PRO A 90 -13.13 5.57 3.12
CA PRO A 90 -12.72 4.96 4.39
C PRO A 90 -13.13 3.49 4.52
N LYS A 91 -14.34 3.13 4.05
CA LYS A 91 -14.80 1.74 4.08
C LYS A 91 -13.97 0.85 3.16
N SER A 92 -13.76 1.24 1.91
CA SER A 92 -12.98 0.46 0.96
C SER A 92 -11.52 0.32 1.35
N VAL A 93 -10.93 1.37 1.92
CA VAL A 93 -9.55 1.30 2.42
C VAL A 93 -9.46 0.34 3.60
N LEU A 94 -10.45 0.32 4.50
CA LEU A 94 -10.50 -0.67 5.58
C LEU A 94 -10.54 -2.09 5.02
N ASP A 95 -11.46 -2.38 4.09
CA ASP A 95 -11.61 -3.70 3.49
C ASP A 95 -10.31 -4.15 2.78
N ARG A 96 -9.66 -3.22 2.05
CA ARG A 96 -8.38 -3.47 1.36
C ARG A 96 -7.20 -3.67 2.32
N LEU A 97 -7.17 -2.98 3.45
CA LEU A 97 -6.13 -3.18 4.48
C LEU A 97 -6.29 -4.54 5.17
N VAL A 98 -7.53 -4.97 5.43
CA VAL A 98 -7.83 -6.30 5.96
C VAL A 98 -7.34 -7.37 4.98
N ALA A 99 -7.75 -7.30 3.72
CA ALA A 99 -7.32 -8.23 2.68
C ALA A 99 -5.79 -8.23 2.47
N PHE A 100 -5.16 -7.06 2.56
CA PHE A 100 -3.71 -6.94 2.49
C PHE A 100 -3.02 -7.66 3.66
N ARG A 101 -3.54 -7.51 4.89
CA ARG A 101 -3.02 -8.20 6.07
C ARG A 101 -3.20 -9.71 5.97
N GLU A 102 -4.33 -10.19 5.46
CA GLU A 102 -4.58 -11.62 5.24
C GLU A 102 -3.58 -12.22 4.24
N ARG A 103 -3.29 -11.48 3.15
CA ARG A 103 -2.33 -11.90 2.12
C ARG A 103 -0.88 -11.91 2.59
N VAL A 104 -0.47 -10.88 3.33
CA VAL A 104 0.94 -10.67 3.72
C VAL A 104 1.28 -11.39 5.03
N GLY A 105 0.31 -11.49 5.93
CA GLY A 105 0.48 -12.01 7.28
C GLY A 105 0.41 -10.92 8.37
N PRO A 106 0.52 -11.32 9.63
CA PRO A 106 0.31 -10.44 10.78
C PRO A 106 1.49 -9.48 10.97
N PHE A 107 1.51 -8.37 10.24
CA PHE A 107 2.50 -7.31 10.43
C PHE A 107 2.11 -6.39 11.62
N GLY A 108 3.13 -5.86 12.32
CA GLY A 108 2.93 -4.95 13.45
C GLY A 108 2.92 -3.47 13.06
N THR A 109 3.54 -3.10 11.95
CA THR A 109 3.65 -1.71 11.51
C THR A 109 3.36 -1.57 10.03
N LEU A 110 2.45 -0.66 9.68
CA LEU A 110 2.27 -0.19 8.31
C LEU A 110 2.94 1.18 8.16
N LEU A 111 3.96 1.25 7.31
CA LEU A 111 4.60 2.49 6.91
C LEU A 111 3.87 3.06 5.70
N MET A 112 3.40 4.28 5.82
CA MET A 112 2.78 5.02 4.73
C MET A 112 3.74 6.08 4.21
N THR A 113 3.84 6.18 2.90
CA THR A 113 4.66 7.20 2.26
C THR A 113 3.76 8.35 1.84
N GLY A 114 4.00 9.53 2.39
CA GLY A 114 3.46 10.78 1.86
C GLY A 114 4.37 11.28 0.73
N LEU A 115 3.80 11.54 -0.44
CA LEU A 115 4.57 11.86 -1.65
C LEU A 115 4.64 13.34 -1.97
N ASP A 116 3.75 14.16 -1.42
CA ASP A 116 3.57 15.55 -1.86
C ASP A 116 3.40 16.55 -0.69
N TRP A 117 4.18 16.34 0.37
CA TRP A 117 4.24 17.26 1.50
C TRP A 117 4.89 18.60 1.09
N GLY A 118 4.10 19.68 1.18
CA GLY A 118 4.53 21.00 0.73
C GLY A 118 4.39 21.24 -0.77
N GLY A 119 3.81 20.29 -1.52
CA GLY A 119 3.49 20.42 -2.94
C GLY A 119 2.00 20.71 -3.22
N PRO A 120 1.58 20.72 -4.48
CA PRO A 120 0.22 21.09 -4.88
C PRO A 120 -0.87 20.16 -4.30
N ASN A 121 -0.54 18.91 -3.95
CA ASN A 121 -1.50 17.95 -3.42
C ASN A 121 -1.43 17.79 -1.89
N GLU A 122 -0.73 18.70 -1.19
CA GLU A 122 -0.62 18.63 0.28
C GLU A 122 -1.98 18.52 0.98
N ALA A 123 -2.99 19.24 0.50
CA ALA A 123 -4.34 19.20 1.06
C ALA A 123 -4.95 17.79 0.97
N TRP A 124 -4.73 17.06 -0.12
CA TRP A 124 -5.19 15.67 -0.30
C TRP A 124 -4.45 14.70 0.64
N GLU A 125 -3.15 14.89 0.80
CA GLU A 125 -2.35 14.07 1.73
C GLU A 125 -2.80 14.27 3.18
N ARG A 126 -3.03 15.52 3.60
CA ARG A 126 -3.54 15.84 4.94
C ARG A 126 -4.92 15.27 5.19
N GLU A 127 -5.84 15.41 4.23
CA GLU A 127 -7.18 14.83 4.33
C GLU A 127 -7.12 13.31 4.40
N SER A 128 -6.32 12.67 3.53
CA SER A 128 -6.12 11.22 3.53
C SER A 128 -5.61 10.73 4.89
N MET A 129 -4.62 11.40 5.47
CA MET A 129 -4.13 11.06 6.82
C MET A 129 -5.21 11.19 7.88
N ARG A 130 -5.99 12.28 7.84
CA ARG A 130 -7.06 12.51 8.80
C ARG A 130 -8.13 11.42 8.72
N LEU A 131 -8.60 11.11 7.51
CA LEU A 131 -9.59 10.03 7.27
C LEU A 131 -9.04 8.68 7.71
N LEU A 132 -7.78 8.39 7.38
CA LEU A 132 -7.14 7.15 7.81
C LEU A 132 -7.09 7.05 9.33
N ALA A 133 -6.60 8.09 10.00
CA ALA A 133 -6.41 8.09 11.45
C ALA A 133 -7.73 7.98 12.23
N HIS A 134 -8.78 8.64 11.78
CA HIS A 134 -10.03 8.75 12.53
C HIS A 134 -11.11 7.76 12.10
N GLU A 135 -11.15 7.35 10.83
CA GLU A 135 -12.23 6.52 10.31
C GLU A 135 -11.81 5.08 9.97
N VAL A 136 -10.56 4.87 9.58
CA VAL A 136 -10.05 3.56 9.15
C VAL A 136 -9.32 2.84 10.27
N MET A 137 -8.28 3.48 10.83
CA MET A 137 -7.37 2.81 11.78
C MET A 137 -8.03 2.32 13.07
N PRO A 138 -9.03 3.00 13.67
CA PRO A 138 -9.71 2.47 14.83
C PRO A 138 -10.41 1.13 14.54
N LYS A 139 -11.11 1.04 13.40
CA LYS A 139 -11.81 -0.17 12.97
C LYS A 139 -10.85 -1.29 12.58
N PHE A 140 -9.76 -0.93 11.89
CA PHE A 140 -8.71 -1.90 11.53
C PHE A 140 -8.05 -2.50 12.78
N ARG A 141 -7.74 -1.69 13.79
CA ARG A 141 -7.20 -2.18 15.08
C ARG A 141 -8.18 -3.10 15.80
N GLN A 142 -9.47 -2.74 15.83
CA GLN A 142 -10.50 -3.59 16.40
C GLN A 142 -10.57 -4.96 15.71
N HIS A 143 -10.53 -4.99 14.37
CA HIS A 143 -10.49 -6.22 13.60
C HIS A 143 -9.26 -7.08 13.93
N VAL A 144 -8.07 -6.46 14.01
CA VAL A 144 -6.82 -7.16 14.36
C VAL A 144 -6.87 -7.75 15.77
N MET A 145 -7.44 -7.02 16.73
CA MET A 145 -7.58 -7.52 18.11
C MET A 145 -8.57 -8.69 18.19
N ALA A 146 -9.67 -8.65 17.44
CA ALA A 146 -10.63 -9.75 17.39
C ALA A 146 -9.99 -11.04 16.86
N GLN A 147 -9.22 -10.95 15.77
CA GLN A 147 -8.49 -12.10 15.23
C GLN A 147 -7.41 -12.68 16.17
N ALA A 148 -6.84 -11.86 17.03
CA ALA A 148 -5.81 -12.34 17.99
C ALA A 148 -6.42 -13.02 19.22
N ALA A 149 -7.74 -12.92 19.43
CA ALA A 149 -8.48 -13.54 20.53
C ALA A 149 -9.10 -14.91 20.18
N GLU A 150 -9.08 -15.29 18.91
CA GLU A 150 -9.49 -16.59 18.38
C GLU A 150 -8.31 -17.58 18.36
#